data_9ab4140f4357cb6148994ef9d2a8dd09
#
_entry.id   9ab4140f4357cb6148994ef9d2a8dd09
#
_cell.length_a   1.000
_cell.length_b   1.000
_cell.length_c   1.000
_cell.angle_alpha   90.00
_cell.angle_beta   90.00
_cell.angle_gamma   90.00
#
_symmetry.space_group_name_H-M   'P 1'
#
loop_
_entity.id
_entity.type
_entity.pdbx_description
1 polymer ?
#
loop_
_entity_poly.entity_id
_entity_poly.type
_entity_poly.pdbx_seq_one_letter_code
_entity_poly.pdbx_strand_id
1 'polypeptide(L)'
;MQLSLDQATGLCRMAALGAGANEEAAQSLAASIVAAEAEGLSTVGLSHFIDYLEALEAGRIDGKADPVITRPALAVYLSDARGGLAHTGFDRTIDDLAKAARLFGVAIFSQKNAYTCGALGYFTGRLAAQGLVSFAATNGPAVLAGSGSVKPVYCTNPMSFAAPAADGAPLVIDQSSSATAFVNIRKAAEDGKKIPEGWALDASGNPTTDPSAAMKGAMLAFGGQRGANIALMVEVLAAGLSGANWSLDAPWFSGGPDSPGTGLFVLAVEPKLLDPDFEKRMKDQLDRLRRRYGVHVPGRTRAEAAEKAAARGITAPKAVVQRISEFAARYSS
;
A
#
# COMPACT_ATOMS: atom_id res chain seq x y z
N MET A 1 -18.38 10.06 -12.70
CA MET A 1 -19.16 8.92 -13.21
C MET A 1 -19.38 7.96 -12.07
N GLN A 2 -20.59 7.41 -11.93
CA GLN A 2 -20.89 6.44 -10.87
C GLN A 2 -20.79 5.04 -11.44
N LEU A 3 -20.16 4.12 -10.69
CA LEU A 3 -19.96 2.72 -11.04
C LEU A 3 -20.31 1.85 -9.83
N SER A 4 -20.97 0.70 -10.03
CA SER A 4 -21.02 -0.33 -8.98
C SER A 4 -19.60 -0.89 -8.73
N LEU A 5 -19.37 -1.56 -7.59
CA LEU A 5 -18.06 -2.19 -7.34
C LEU A 5 -17.75 -3.25 -8.40
N ASP A 6 -18.74 -4.03 -8.84
CA ASP A 6 -18.56 -5.04 -9.89
C ASP A 6 -18.20 -4.40 -11.24
N GLN A 7 -18.88 -3.28 -11.60
CA GLN A 7 -18.53 -2.53 -12.81
C GLN A 7 -17.13 -1.97 -12.77
N ALA A 8 -16.73 -1.41 -11.63
CA ALA A 8 -15.37 -0.88 -11.44
C ALA A 8 -14.32 -2.00 -11.50
N THR A 9 -14.57 -3.14 -10.83
CA THR A 9 -13.67 -4.30 -10.85
C THR A 9 -13.55 -4.88 -12.25
N GLY A 10 -14.66 -5.06 -12.96
CA GLY A 10 -14.64 -5.53 -14.34
C GLY A 10 -13.88 -4.59 -15.28
N LEU A 11 -14.10 -3.28 -15.14
CA LEU A 11 -13.40 -2.27 -15.94
C LEU A 11 -11.89 -2.29 -15.65
N CYS A 12 -11.48 -2.30 -14.38
CA CYS A 12 -10.07 -2.36 -14.00
C CYS A 12 -9.41 -3.66 -14.48
N ARG A 13 -10.07 -4.81 -14.33
CA ARG A 13 -9.55 -6.09 -14.82
C ARG A 13 -9.34 -6.05 -16.34
N MET A 14 -10.32 -5.60 -17.11
CA MET A 14 -10.21 -5.48 -18.56
C MET A 14 -9.09 -4.53 -18.97
N ALA A 15 -8.93 -3.40 -18.26
CA ALA A 15 -7.87 -2.45 -18.54
C ALA A 15 -6.48 -3.02 -18.24
N ALA A 16 -6.31 -3.76 -17.15
CA ALA A 16 -5.04 -4.42 -16.82
C ALA A 16 -4.68 -5.50 -17.87
N LEU A 17 -5.66 -6.29 -18.32
CA LEU A 17 -5.48 -7.23 -19.43
C LEU A 17 -5.07 -6.52 -20.72
N GLY A 18 -5.75 -5.41 -21.07
CA GLY A 18 -5.43 -4.58 -22.22
C GLY A 18 -4.06 -3.88 -22.13
N ALA A 19 -3.52 -3.73 -20.94
CA ALA A 19 -2.17 -3.23 -20.69
C ALA A 19 -1.09 -4.34 -20.66
N GLY A 20 -1.48 -5.61 -20.82
CA GLY A 20 -0.55 -6.75 -20.91
C GLY A 20 -0.44 -7.64 -19.66
N ALA A 21 -1.28 -7.43 -18.65
CA ALA A 21 -1.36 -8.34 -17.49
C ALA A 21 -1.97 -9.69 -17.88
N ASN A 22 -1.59 -10.77 -17.20
CA ASN A 22 -2.33 -12.02 -17.23
C ASN A 22 -3.60 -11.91 -16.34
N GLU A 23 -4.48 -12.91 -16.44
CA GLU A 23 -5.78 -12.92 -15.77
C GLU A 23 -5.66 -12.78 -14.24
N GLU A 24 -4.74 -13.49 -13.63
CA GLU A 24 -4.53 -13.49 -12.19
C GLU A 24 -3.99 -12.13 -11.69
N ALA A 25 -2.98 -11.60 -12.36
CA ALA A 25 -2.41 -10.28 -12.07
C ALA A 25 -3.46 -9.18 -12.24
N ALA A 26 -4.26 -9.23 -13.32
CA ALA A 26 -5.34 -8.29 -13.59
C ALA A 26 -6.42 -8.33 -12.50
N GLN A 27 -6.83 -9.53 -12.07
CA GLN A 27 -7.82 -9.70 -11.01
C GLN A 27 -7.30 -9.20 -9.66
N SER A 28 -6.07 -9.56 -9.27
CA SER A 28 -5.43 -9.13 -8.02
C SER A 28 -5.29 -7.61 -7.94
N LEU A 29 -4.82 -6.99 -9.02
CA LEU A 29 -4.68 -5.54 -9.09
C LEU A 29 -6.03 -4.83 -9.03
N ALA A 30 -7.01 -5.27 -9.85
CA ALA A 30 -8.35 -4.68 -9.87
C ALA A 30 -9.01 -4.73 -8.49
N ALA A 31 -8.89 -5.86 -7.77
CA ALA A 31 -9.45 -6.01 -6.43
C ALA A 31 -8.85 -4.99 -5.45
N SER A 32 -7.53 -4.80 -5.46
CA SER A 32 -6.86 -3.85 -4.54
C SER A 32 -7.20 -2.40 -4.86
N ILE A 33 -7.23 -2.04 -6.13
CA ILE A 33 -7.56 -0.67 -6.60
C ILE A 33 -9.00 -0.30 -6.24
N VAL A 34 -9.96 -1.20 -6.51
CA VAL A 34 -11.37 -0.96 -6.21
C VAL A 34 -11.62 -0.94 -4.70
N ALA A 35 -10.94 -1.78 -3.92
CA ALA A 35 -10.99 -1.71 -2.47
C ALA A 35 -10.50 -0.36 -1.93
N ALA A 36 -9.36 0.13 -2.42
CA ALA A 36 -8.84 1.45 -2.04
C ALA A 36 -9.79 2.59 -2.40
N GLU A 37 -10.38 2.57 -3.60
CA GLU A 37 -11.36 3.57 -4.02
C GLU A 37 -12.64 3.52 -3.16
N ALA A 38 -13.13 2.32 -2.85
CA ALA A 38 -14.29 2.11 -1.99
C ALA A 38 -14.07 2.63 -0.56
N GLU A 39 -12.84 2.51 -0.04
CA GLU A 39 -12.44 3.08 1.26
C GLU A 39 -12.20 4.59 1.23
N GLY A 40 -12.36 5.25 0.07
CA GLY A 40 -12.12 6.68 -0.11
C GLY A 40 -10.64 7.07 -0.24
N LEU A 41 -9.76 6.10 -0.52
CA LEU A 41 -8.33 6.31 -0.70
C LEU A 41 -8.00 6.61 -2.18
N SER A 42 -8.59 7.65 -2.74
CA SER A 42 -8.49 8.00 -4.18
C SER A 42 -7.05 8.21 -4.68
N THR A 43 -6.10 8.56 -3.79
CA THR A 43 -4.68 8.73 -4.13
C THR A 43 -3.96 7.42 -4.44
N VAL A 44 -4.52 6.28 -4.03
CA VAL A 44 -4.03 4.92 -4.33
C VAL A 44 -5.12 4.04 -4.95
N GLY A 45 -6.25 4.65 -5.35
CA GLY A 45 -7.37 4.04 -6.04
C GLY A 45 -7.29 4.20 -7.56
N LEU A 46 -8.42 4.49 -8.20
CA LEU A 46 -8.56 4.56 -9.66
C LEU A 46 -7.61 5.55 -10.33
N SER A 47 -7.29 6.68 -9.70
CA SER A 47 -6.35 7.65 -10.26
C SER A 47 -4.92 7.10 -10.32
N HIS A 48 -4.49 6.36 -9.29
CA HIS A 48 -3.17 5.72 -9.27
C HIS A 48 -3.12 4.44 -10.13
N PHE A 49 -4.26 3.85 -10.42
CA PHE A 49 -4.33 2.69 -11.32
C PHE A 49 -3.78 2.99 -12.72
N ILE A 50 -3.92 4.23 -13.20
CA ILE A 50 -3.35 4.65 -14.48
C ILE A 50 -1.82 4.48 -14.48
N ASP A 51 -1.13 4.78 -13.38
CA ASP A 51 0.32 4.58 -13.25
C ASP A 51 0.71 3.10 -13.40
N TYR A 52 -0.12 2.17 -12.87
CA TYR A 52 0.07 0.73 -13.07
C TYR A 52 -0.15 0.31 -14.51
N LEU A 53 -1.19 0.82 -15.18
CA LEU A 53 -1.47 0.51 -16.59
C LEU A 53 -0.33 0.97 -17.50
N GLU A 54 0.18 2.17 -17.27
CA GLU A 54 1.32 2.72 -18.02
C GLU A 54 2.64 1.98 -17.70
N ALA A 55 2.79 1.47 -16.49
CA ALA A 55 3.95 0.65 -16.13
C ALA A 55 3.89 -0.76 -16.74
N LEU A 56 2.70 -1.36 -16.84
CA LEU A 56 2.47 -2.63 -17.56
C LEU A 56 2.78 -2.46 -19.05
N GLU A 57 2.21 -1.45 -19.69
CA GLU A 57 2.43 -1.16 -21.12
C GLU A 57 3.90 -0.89 -21.44
N ALA A 58 4.61 -0.20 -20.54
CA ALA A 58 6.03 0.11 -20.69
C ALA A 58 6.98 -1.05 -20.31
N GLY A 59 6.46 -2.17 -19.83
CA GLY A 59 7.25 -3.33 -19.41
C GLY A 59 7.97 -3.17 -18.05
N ARG A 60 7.73 -2.10 -17.31
CA ARG A 60 8.24 -1.92 -15.93
C ARG A 60 7.59 -2.87 -14.94
N ILE A 61 6.39 -3.33 -15.24
CA ILE A 61 5.73 -4.45 -14.57
C ILE A 61 5.70 -5.59 -15.58
N ASP A 62 6.25 -6.73 -15.22
CA ASP A 62 6.00 -7.97 -15.96
C ASP A 62 4.56 -8.44 -15.64
N GLY A 63 3.64 -8.09 -16.52
CA GLY A 63 2.24 -8.47 -16.39
C GLY A 63 1.97 -9.97 -16.49
N LYS A 64 2.97 -10.76 -16.95
CA LYS A 64 2.91 -12.21 -17.09
C LYS A 64 3.74 -12.93 -16.04
N ALA A 65 4.36 -12.18 -15.11
CA ALA A 65 5.16 -12.78 -14.06
C ALA A 65 4.37 -13.84 -13.28
N ASP A 66 5.03 -14.95 -13.03
CA ASP A 66 4.55 -16.03 -12.17
C ASP A 66 5.36 -16.00 -10.87
N PRO A 67 4.78 -15.50 -9.74
CA PRO A 67 5.51 -15.40 -8.49
C PRO A 67 5.97 -16.75 -7.98
N VAL A 68 7.25 -16.85 -7.61
CA VAL A 68 7.82 -18.06 -7.01
C VAL A 68 7.68 -17.99 -5.50
N ILE A 69 6.86 -18.88 -4.95
CA ILE A 69 6.61 -18.97 -3.51
C ILE A 69 7.39 -20.15 -2.96
N THR A 70 8.18 -19.91 -1.92
CA THR A 70 8.91 -20.94 -1.16
C THR A 70 8.56 -20.85 0.32
N ARG A 71 8.74 -21.97 1.03
CA ARG A 71 8.41 -22.10 2.46
C ARG A 71 9.60 -22.67 3.22
N PRO A 72 10.61 -21.84 3.57
CA PRO A 72 11.83 -22.32 4.24
C PRO A 72 11.60 -22.79 5.68
N ALA A 73 10.50 -22.37 6.31
CA ALA A 73 10.04 -22.85 7.61
C ALA A 73 8.51 -22.91 7.64
N LEU A 74 7.93 -23.64 8.58
CA LEU A 74 6.49 -23.91 8.62
C LEU A 74 5.60 -22.66 8.71
N ALA A 75 6.11 -21.56 9.25
CA ALA A 75 5.40 -20.28 9.39
C ALA A 75 6.04 -19.14 8.57
N VAL A 76 6.91 -19.44 7.59
CA VAL A 76 7.62 -18.44 6.79
C VAL A 76 7.38 -18.70 5.30
N TYR A 77 6.83 -17.73 4.63
CA TYR A 77 6.55 -17.74 3.19
C TYR A 77 7.40 -16.66 2.51
N LEU A 78 8.23 -17.07 1.58
CA LEU A 78 9.01 -16.16 0.75
C LEU A 78 8.43 -16.15 -0.67
N SER A 79 8.27 -14.95 -1.22
CA SER A 79 7.79 -14.74 -2.60
C SER A 79 8.81 -13.93 -3.39
N ASP A 80 9.12 -14.38 -4.60
CA ASP A 80 9.79 -13.57 -5.61
C ASP A 80 8.76 -13.18 -6.65
N ALA A 81 8.38 -11.90 -6.72
CA ALA A 81 7.38 -11.40 -7.65
C ALA A 81 7.88 -11.33 -9.10
N ARG A 82 9.19 -11.52 -9.35
CA ARG A 82 9.81 -11.54 -10.67
C ARG A 82 9.49 -10.31 -11.54
N GLY A 83 9.47 -9.13 -10.94
CA GLY A 83 9.12 -7.89 -11.63
C GLY A 83 7.60 -7.67 -11.81
N GLY A 84 6.78 -8.56 -11.28
CA GLY A 84 5.32 -8.46 -11.33
C GLY A 84 4.72 -7.63 -10.20
N LEU A 85 3.43 -7.83 -9.97
CA LEU A 85 2.65 -7.14 -8.94
C LEU A 85 2.86 -7.76 -7.55
N ALA A 86 2.89 -6.92 -6.52
CA ALA A 86 2.98 -7.38 -5.13
C ALA A 86 1.76 -8.19 -4.68
N HIS A 87 0.59 -7.89 -5.26
CA HIS A 87 -0.69 -8.47 -4.89
C HIS A 87 -0.78 -9.97 -5.21
N THR A 88 -0.30 -10.41 -6.38
CA THR A 88 -0.45 -11.79 -6.87
C THR A 88 0.20 -12.81 -5.93
N GLY A 89 1.44 -12.56 -5.48
CA GLY A 89 2.13 -13.46 -4.56
C GLY A 89 1.45 -13.55 -3.19
N PHE A 90 0.93 -12.42 -2.69
CA PHE A 90 0.18 -12.38 -1.44
C PHE A 90 -1.18 -13.09 -1.56
N ASP A 91 -1.92 -12.87 -2.65
CA ASP A 91 -3.22 -13.51 -2.88
C ASP A 91 -3.13 -15.03 -2.91
N ARG A 92 -2.06 -15.58 -3.51
CA ARG A 92 -1.77 -17.02 -3.50
C ARG A 92 -1.43 -17.56 -2.11
N THR A 93 -1.03 -16.71 -1.20
CA THR A 93 -0.42 -17.13 0.09
C THR A 93 -1.29 -16.83 1.30
N ILE A 94 -2.20 -15.85 1.22
CA ILE A 94 -2.92 -15.32 2.39
C ILE A 94 -3.63 -16.39 3.23
N ASP A 95 -4.29 -17.36 2.61
CA ASP A 95 -5.04 -18.39 3.33
C ASP A 95 -4.11 -19.36 4.07
N ASP A 96 -3.00 -19.73 3.46
CA ASP A 96 -2.01 -20.59 4.09
C ASP A 96 -1.21 -19.83 5.16
N LEU A 97 -0.93 -18.55 4.95
CA LEU A 97 -0.35 -17.65 5.94
C LEU A 97 -1.25 -17.57 7.20
N ALA A 98 -2.56 -17.39 6.98
CA ALA A 98 -3.53 -17.33 8.06
C ALA A 98 -3.65 -18.67 8.82
N LYS A 99 -3.68 -19.82 8.12
CA LYS A 99 -3.65 -21.15 8.74
C LYS A 99 -2.39 -21.35 9.57
N ALA A 100 -1.22 -20.96 9.03
CA ALA A 100 0.05 -21.08 9.75
C ALA A 100 0.08 -20.19 10.99
N ALA A 101 -0.41 -18.94 10.91
CA ALA A 101 -0.53 -18.05 12.06
C ALA A 101 -1.39 -18.67 13.16
N ARG A 102 -2.55 -19.25 12.82
CA ARG A 102 -3.42 -19.93 13.79
C ARG A 102 -2.76 -21.15 14.43
N LEU A 103 -1.95 -21.90 13.68
CA LEU A 103 -1.30 -23.11 14.18
C LEU A 103 -0.07 -22.81 15.04
N PHE A 104 0.76 -21.84 14.63
CA PHE A 104 2.06 -21.55 15.25
C PHE A 104 2.07 -20.27 16.10
N GLY A 105 0.94 -19.53 16.15
CA GLY A 105 0.81 -18.27 16.85
C GLY A 105 1.24 -17.06 16.00
N VAL A 106 2.12 -17.27 15.03
CA VAL A 106 2.68 -16.25 14.16
C VAL A 106 3.06 -16.85 12.81
N ALA A 107 2.89 -16.04 11.73
CA ALA A 107 3.43 -16.38 10.41
C ALA A 107 3.91 -15.13 9.69
N ILE A 108 4.87 -15.31 8.79
CA ILE A 108 5.53 -14.24 8.03
C ILE A 108 5.40 -14.51 6.54
N PHE A 109 5.03 -13.48 5.80
CA PHE A 109 5.17 -13.39 4.35
C PHE A 109 6.20 -12.31 4.03
N SER A 110 7.19 -12.61 3.19
CA SER A 110 8.22 -11.68 2.76
C SER A 110 8.42 -11.81 1.26
N GLN A 111 8.29 -10.70 0.53
CA GLN A 111 8.34 -10.67 -0.93
C GLN A 111 9.36 -9.66 -1.44
N LYS A 112 10.04 -10.01 -2.51
CA LYS A 112 10.98 -9.16 -3.26
C LYS A 112 10.58 -9.03 -4.72
N ASN A 113 11.28 -8.13 -5.41
CA ASN A 113 11.17 -7.92 -6.87
C ASN A 113 9.76 -7.56 -7.32
N ALA A 114 8.99 -6.84 -6.49
CA ALA A 114 7.67 -6.34 -6.85
C ALA A 114 7.75 -4.90 -7.40
N TYR A 115 6.76 -4.49 -8.16
CA TYR A 115 6.65 -3.10 -8.60
C TYR A 115 6.30 -2.21 -7.39
N THR A 116 5.06 -2.14 -7.00
CA THR A 116 4.56 -1.41 -5.81
C THR A 116 3.30 -2.09 -5.32
N CYS A 117 2.89 -1.84 -4.08
CA CYS A 117 1.77 -2.52 -3.46
C CYS A 117 0.53 -1.64 -3.19
N GLY A 118 0.57 -0.35 -3.55
CA GLY A 118 -0.54 0.56 -3.26
C GLY A 118 -0.81 0.73 -1.76
N ALA A 119 -2.06 0.60 -1.33
CA ALA A 119 -2.44 0.72 0.07
C ALA A 119 -2.04 -0.51 0.89
N LEU A 120 -1.17 -0.35 1.89
CA LEU A 120 -0.78 -1.45 2.78
C LEU A 120 -1.93 -1.97 3.64
N GLY A 121 -2.90 -1.11 3.96
CA GLY A 121 -4.12 -1.50 4.67
C GLY A 121 -4.91 -2.60 3.96
N TYR A 122 -4.77 -2.74 2.65
CA TYR A 122 -5.37 -3.83 1.87
C TYR A 122 -4.86 -5.21 2.32
N PHE A 123 -3.57 -5.33 2.61
CA PHE A 123 -2.96 -6.58 3.06
C PHE A 123 -3.31 -6.87 4.52
N THR A 124 -3.12 -5.90 5.40
CA THR A 124 -3.36 -6.08 6.84
C THR A 124 -4.85 -6.19 7.17
N GLY A 125 -5.71 -5.41 6.52
CA GLY A 125 -7.16 -5.46 6.71
C GLY A 125 -7.76 -6.82 6.35
N ARG A 126 -7.28 -7.47 5.30
CA ARG A 126 -7.71 -8.81 4.89
C ARG A 126 -7.35 -9.90 5.90
N LEU A 127 -6.20 -9.78 6.57
CA LEU A 127 -5.83 -10.66 7.67
C LEU A 127 -6.66 -10.37 8.93
N ALA A 128 -6.90 -9.09 9.23
CA ALA A 128 -7.77 -8.70 10.34
C ALA A 128 -9.22 -9.16 10.14
N ALA A 129 -9.73 -9.15 8.91
CA ALA A 129 -11.04 -9.74 8.58
C ALA A 129 -11.08 -11.26 8.81
N GLN A 130 -9.94 -11.94 8.84
CA GLN A 130 -9.80 -13.35 9.21
C GLN A 130 -9.52 -13.59 10.71
N GLY A 131 -9.62 -12.52 11.54
CA GLY A 131 -9.43 -12.61 12.99
C GLY A 131 -7.97 -12.50 13.46
N LEU A 132 -7.04 -12.12 12.60
CA LEU A 132 -5.61 -12.03 12.91
C LEU A 132 -5.18 -10.58 13.17
N VAL A 133 -4.28 -10.36 14.12
CA VAL A 133 -3.52 -9.12 14.21
C VAL A 133 -2.43 -9.16 13.16
N SER A 134 -2.24 -8.07 12.43
CA SER A 134 -1.29 -8.03 11.32
C SER A 134 -0.50 -6.74 11.25
N PHE A 135 0.69 -6.82 10.70
CA PHE A 135 1.56 -5.71 10.40
C PHE A 135 2.13 -5.87 8.99
N ALA A 136 2.24 -4.79 8.23
CA ALA A 136 2.89 -4.79 6.93
C ALA A 136 3.83 -3.59 6.78
N ALA A 137 4.88 -3.78 5.99
CA ALA A 137 5.88 -2.77 5.66
C ALA A 137 6.31 -2.92 4.20
N THR A 138 6.52 -1.80 3.50
CA THR A 138 7.06 -1.78 2.14
C THR A 138 8.01 -0.61 1.96
N ASN A 139 8.89 -0.71 0.96
CA ASN A 139 9.79 0.36 0.55
C ASN A 139 9.57 0.76 -0.92
N GLY A 140 10.42 1.58 -1.45
CA GLY A 140 10.45 2.03 -2.84
C GLY A 140 11.59 3.01 -3.08
N PRO A 141 11.66 3.70 -4.22
CA PRO A 141 12.73 4.65 -4.53
C PRO A 141 12.89 5.75 -3.49
N ALA A 142 14.12 6.17 -3.25
CA ALA A 142 14.48 7.14 -2.21
C ALA A 142 13.89 8.53 -2.47
N VAL A 143 13.12 9.04 -1.51
CA VAL A 143 12.51 10.38 -1.49
C VAL A 143 12.60 11.06 -0.13
N LEU A 144 12.87 10.30 0.95
CA LEU A 144 12.84 10.74 2.34
C LEU A 144 14.28 10.88 2.89
N ALA A 145 14.57 11.98 3.55
CA ALA A 145 15.83 12.18 4.24
C ALA A 145 15.92 11.28 5.49
N GLY A 146 17.10 10.69 5.69
CA GLY A 146 17.43 9.99 6.93
C GLY A 146 17.74 10.94 8.07
N SER A 147 17.82 10.41 9.30
CA SER A 147 18.21 11.19 10.48
C SER A 147 19.61 11.79 10.30
N GLY A 148 19.71 13.12 10.42
CA GLY A 148 20.96 13.85 10.23
C GLY A 148 21.40 14.00 8.77
N SER A 149 20.64 13.50 7.80
CA SER A 149 20.88 13.68 6.37
C SER A 149 19.95 14.75 5.78
N VAL A 150 20.43 15.42 4.73
CA VAL A 150 19.63 16.32 3.90
C VAL A 150 19.34 15.71 2.53
N LYS A 151 19.83 14.49 2.28
CA LYS A 151 19.62 13.77 1.01
C LYS A 151 18.57 12.68 1.18
N PRO A 152 17.78 12.36 0.14
CA PRO A 152 16.88 11.23 0.17
C PRO A 152 17.66 9.92 0.25
N VAL A 153 17.31 9.07 1.20
CA VAL A 153 17.94 7.76 1.44
C VAL A 153 16.91 6.64 1.62
N TYR A 154 15.67 6.97 1.95
CA TYR A 154 14.54 6.05 2.07
C TYR A 154 13.42 6.47 1.14
N CYS A 155 12.53 5.55 0.80
CA CYS A 155 11.19 5.88 0.29
C CYS A 155 10.37 6.53 1.43
N THR A 156 9.12 6.82 1.21
CA THR A 156 8.20 7.20 2.30
C THR A 156 8.03 6.09 3.34
N ASN A 157 8.52 4.91 3.06
CA ASN A 157 8.57 3.71 3.90
C ASN A 157 7.30 3.53 4.73
N PRO A 158 6.16 3.25 4.07
CA PRO A 158 4.90 3.10 4.75
C PRO A 158 4.83 1.79 5.54
N MET A 159 3.99 1.82 6.58
CA MET A 159 3.64 0.67 7.39
C MET A 159 2.14 0.63 7.63
N SER A 160 1.62 -0.56 7.78
CA SER A 160 0.23 -0.78 8.19
C SER A 160 0.15 -1.74 9.35
N PHE A 161 -0.79 -1.48 10.24
CA PHE A 161 -1.16 -2.36 11.34
C PHE A 161 -2.67 -2.54 11.34
N ALA A 162 -3.15 -3.77 11.50
CA ALA A 162 -4.56 -4.04 11.67
C ALA A 162 -4.82 -5.04 12.80
N ALA A 163 -5.95 -4.85 13.48
CA ALA A 163 -6.40 -5.73 14.55
C ALA A 163 -7.90 -5.97 14.45
N PRO A 164 -8.38 -7.22 14.59
CA PRO A 164 -9.80 -7.53 14.59
C PRO A 164 -10.49 -6.97 15.83
N ALA A 165 -11.77 -6.63 15.68
CA ALA A 165 -12.66 -6.25 16.78
C ALA A 165 -14.00 -6.96 16.60
N ALA A 166 -14.60 -7.44 17.69
CA ALA A 166 -15.88 -8.12 17.64
C ALA A 166 -16.99 -7.18 17.12
N ASP A 167 -17.88 -7.70 16.30
CA ASP A 167 -19.07 -7.03 15.78
C ASP A 167 -18.81 -5.64 15.17
N GLY A 168 -17.67 -5.44 14.51
CA GLY A 168 -17.33 -4.15 13.94
C GLY A 168 -16.18 -4.17 12.94
N ALA A 169 -15.91 -2.99 12.38
CA ALA A 169 -14.78 -2.81 11.50
C ALA A 169 -13.46 -3.00 12.28
N PRO A 170 -12.45 -3.65 11.69
CA PRO A 170 -11.13 -3.76 12.30
C PRO A 170 -10.48 -2.39 12.51
N LEU A 171 -9.63 -2.28 13.51
CA LEU A 171 -8.67 -1.18 13.57
C LEU A 171 -7.71 -1.35 12.38
N VAL A 172 -7.55 -0.30 11.57
CA VAL A 172 -6.55 -0.28 10.48
C VAL A 172 -5.80 1.05 10.52
N ILE A 173 -4.52 0.98 10.82
CA ILE A 173 -3.58 2.09 10.73
C ILE A 173 -2.74 1.85 9.50
N ASP A 174 -2.76 2.77 8.55
CA ASP A 174 -1.96 2.72 7.33
C ASP A 174 -1.39 4.12 7.09
N GLN A 175 -0.08 4.25 7.22
CA GLN A 175 0.60 5.53 7.21
C GLN A 175 2.02 5.44 6.68
N SER A 176 2.52 6.54 6.12
CA SER A 176 3.93 6.69 5.74
C SER A 176 4.80 7.06 6.94
N SER A 177 6.12 6.91 6.81
CA SER A 177 7.12 7.46 7.73
C SER A 177 7.45 8.94 7.43
N SER A 178 6.96 9.48 6.31
CA SER A 178 7.11 10.89 5.94
C SER A 178 6.05 11.79 6.60
N ALA A 179 6.33 13.08 6.70
CA ALA A 179 5.39 14.08 7.23
C ALA A 179 4.13 14.22 6.37
N THR A 180 4.22 13.87 5.08
CA THR A 180 3.10 13.86 4.12
C THR A 180 3.34 12.81 3.04
N ALA A 181 2.32 12.48 2.25
CA ALA A 181 2.49 11.64 1.06
C ALA A 181 3.16 12.45 -0.08
N PHE A 182 4.03 11.80 -0.87
CA PHE A 182 4.70 12.44 -2.02
C PHE A 182 3.69 13.04 -3.02
N VAL A 183 2.57 12.36 -3.23
CA VAL A 183 1.49 12.82 -4.11
C VAL A 183 0.90 14.17 -3.68
N ASN A 184 0.92 14.51 -2.38
CA ASN A 184 0.45 15.79 -1.89
C ASN A 184 1.39 16.94 -2.31
N ILE A 185 2.71 16.69 -2.32
CA ILE A 185 3.71 17.66 -2.79
C ILE A 185 3.55 17.87 -4.30
N ARG A 186 3.41 16.77 -5.07
CA ARG A 186 3.17 16.82 -6.52
C ARG A 186 1.92 17.63 -6.85
N LYS A 187 0.80 17.32 -6.19
CA LYS A 187 -0.45 18.05 -6.39
C LYS A 187 -0.35 19.55 -6.03
N ALA A 188 0.37 19.87 -4.95
CA ALA A 188 0.59 21.27 -4.59
C ALA A 188 1.41 22.01 -5.68
N ALA A 189 2.37 21.33 -6.32
CA ALA A 189 3.12 21.90 -7.45
C ALA A 189 2.23 22.12 -8.67
N GLU A 190 1.38 21.15 -9.01
CA GLU A 190 0.40 21.26 -10.10
C GLU A 190 -0.62 22.38 -9.86
N ASP A 191 -1.10 22.53 -8.61
CA ASP A 191 -2.05 23.56 -8.19
C ASP A 191 -1.40 24.96 -7.98
N GLY A 192 -0.05 25.07 -8.04
CA GLY A 192 0.67 26.32 -7.75
C GLY A 192 0.56 26.77 -6.28
N LYS A 193 0.31 25.84 -5.34
CA LYS A 193 0.13 26.11 -3.91
C LYS A 193 1.38 25.82 -3.11
N LYS A 194 1.63 26.62 -2.07
CA LYS A 194 2.70 26.31 -1.11
C LYS A 194 2.38 25.07 -0.28
N ILE A 195 3.43 24.33 0.10
CA ILE A 195 3.35 23.25 1.09
C ILE A 195 3.65 23.78 2.50
N PRO A 196 3.17 23.12 3.57
CA PRO A 196 3.52 23.46 4.95
C PRO A 196 5.04 23.34 5.21
N GLU A 197 5.53 24.14 6.15
CA GLU A 197 6.87 23.96 6.71
C GLU A 197 7.02 22.56 7.34
N GLY A 198 8.25 22.03 7.31
CA GLY A 198 8.54 20.72 7.88
C GLY A 198 8.14 19.52 7.01
N TRP A 199 7.66 19.75 5.78
CA TRP A 199 7.36 18.66 4.85
C TRP A 199 8.55 18.24 4.00
N ALA A 200 9.41 19.21 3.61
CA ALA A 200 10.51 18.93 2.69
C ALA A 200 11.68 19.91 2.81
N LEU A 201 12.78 19.48 2.23
CA LEU A 201 13.99 20.27 1.95
C LEU A 201 14.08 20.51 0.43
N ASP A 202 14.75 21.58 0.03
CA ASP A 202 15.17 21.82 -1.35
C ASP A 202 16.40 20.98 -1.74
N ALA A 203 16.86 21.08 -2.97
CA ALA A 203 18.04 20.37 -3.47
C ALA A 203 19.36 20.74 -2.75
N SER A 204 19.38 21.89 -2.08
CA SER A 204 20.52 22.37 -1.29
C SER A 204 20.44 21.93 0.18
N GLY A 205 19.34 21.25 0.57
CA GLY A 205 19.10 20.77 1.94
C GLY A 205 18.49 21.81 2.87
N ASN A 206 17.97 22.94 2.35
CA ASN A 206 17.30 23.94 3.16
C ASN A 206 15.79 23.64 3.26
N PRO A 207 15.14 23.93 4.40
CA PRO A 207 13.69 23.84 4.52
C PRO A 207 12.99 24.67 3.44
N THR A 208 11.95 24.09 2.81
CA THR A 208 11.22 24.79 1.75
C THR A 208 9.70 24.62 1.88
N THR A 209 8.98 25.66 1.46
CA THR A 209 7.52 25.65 1.26
C THR A 209 7.13 25.68 -0.22
N ASP A 210 8.14 25.72 -1.12
CA ASP A 210 7.94 25.61 -2.56
C ASP A 210 7.89 24.13 -2.96
N PRO A 211 6.75 23.61 -3.46
CA PRO A 211 6.62 22.21 -3.83
C PRO A 211 7.52 21.82 -5.01
N SER A 212 7.81 22.74 -5.93
CA SER A 212 8.70 22.47 -7.06
C SER A 212 10.15 22.31 -6.63
N ALA A 213 10.59 23.07 -5.63
CA ALA A 213 11.89 22.90 -4.99
C ALA A 213 11.95 21.62 -4.14
N ALA A 214 10.87 21.30 -3.42
CA ALA A 214 10.71 20.08 -2.63
C ALA A 214 10.83 18.79 -3.48
N MET A 215 10.26 18.78 -4.66
CA MET A 215 10.33 17.64 -5.60
C MET A 215 11.77 17.37 -6.12
N LYS A 216 12.66 18.34 -6.01
CA LYS A 216 14.09 18.22 -6.39
C LYS A 216 14.99 17.93 -5.20
N GLY A 217 14.46 17.97 -3.99
CA GLY A 217 15.17 17.79 -2.75
C GLY A 217 14.78 16.49 -2.03
N ALA A 218 14.44 16.59 -0.75
CA ALA A 218 14.04 15.44 0.06
C ALA A 218 12.83 15.74 0.92
N MET A 219 11.96 14.77 1.08
CA MET A 219 10.87 14.82 2.08
C MET A 219 11.45 14.69 3.49
N LEU A 220 10.72 15.17 4.48
CA LEU A 220 11.04 15.01 5.89
C LEU A 220 10.15 13.96 6.55
N ALA A 221 10.73 13.25 7.52
CA ALA A 221 10.00 12.27 8.32
C ALA A 221 9.06 12.95 9.33
N PHE A 222 7.92 12.32 9.64
CA PHE A 222 7.07 12.78 10.74
C PHE A 222 7.83 12.75 12.06
N GLY A 223 7.64 13.77 12.93
CA GLY A 223 8.32 13.80 14.23
C GLY A 223 9.86 13.80 14.15
N GLY A 224 10.44 14.21 13.02
CA GLY A 224 11.89 14.37 12.82
C GLY A 224 12.65 13.05 12.93
N GLN A 225 13.69 13.02 13.79
CA GLN A 225 14.56 11.86 13.96
C GLN A 225 13.82 10.56 14.31
N ARG A 226 12.74 10.64 15.09
CA ARG A 226 11.97 9.45 15.49
C ARG A 226 11.29 8.80 14.29
N GLY A 227 10.68 9.60 13.42
CA GLY A 227 10.08 9.09 12.19
C GLY A 227 11.13 8.56 11.20
N ALA A 228 12.30 9.20 11.11
CA ALA A 228 13.41 8.71 10.30
C ALA A 228 13.93 7.34 10.79
N ASN A 229 13.96 7.10 12.09
CA ASN A 229 14.28 5.78 12.66
C ASN A 229 13.22 4.73 12.33
N ILE A 230 11.94 5.12 12.29
CA ILE A 230 10.85 4.23 11.83
C ILE A 230 11.03 3.92 10.34
N ALA A 231 11.40 4.92 9.51
CA ALA A 231 11.69 4.67 8.09
C ALA A 231 12.83 3.66 7.91
N LEU A 232 13.92 3.76 8.71
CA LEU A 232 15.00 2.77 8.70
C LEU A 232 14.51 1.38 9.13
N MET A 233 13.66 1.29 10.15
CA MET A 233 13.05 0.03 10.59
C MET A 233 12.23 -0.62 9.49
N VAL A 234 11.40 0.16 8.79
CA VAL A 234 10.63 -0.30 7.63
C VAL A 234 11.54 -0.74 6.49
N GLU A 235 12.63 -0.01 6.22
CA GLU A 235 13.63 -0.37 5.21
C GLU A 235 14.25 -1.75 5.48
N VAL A 236 14.63 -2.02 6.73
CA VAL A 236 15.18 -3.32 7.14
C VAL A 236 14.16 -4.44 6.98
N LEU A 237 12.90 -4.21 7.36
CA LEU A 237 11.84 -5.22 7.23
C LEU A 237 11.49 -5.48 5.77
N ALA A 238 11.28 -4.43 4.97
CA ALA A 238 10.79 -4.54 3.60
C ALA A 238 11.89 -4.95 2.62
N ALA A 239 13.03 -4.25 2.60
CA ALA A 239 14.14 -4.52 1.69
C ALA A 239 15.12 -5.54 2.28
N GLY A 240 15.57 -5.32 3.52
CA GLY A 240 16.62 -6.12 4.14
C GLY A 240 16.23 -7.59 4.29
N LEU A 241 15.08 -7.89 4.90
CA LEU A 241 14.65 -9.27 5.14
C LEU A 241 14.16 -9.98 3.88
N SER A 242 13.62 -9.25 2.90
CA SER A 242 13.13 -9.86 1.66
C SER A 242 14.23 -10.08 0.62
N GLY A 243 15.34 -9.35 0.71
CA GLY A 243 16.38 -9.29 -0.33
C GLY A 243 15.93 -8.47 -1.55
N ALA A 244 15.01 -7.53 -1.37
CA ALA A 244 14.60 -6.57 -2.38
C ALA A 244 15.62 -5.42 -2.52
N ASN A 245 15.47 -4.55 -3.51
CA ASN A 245 16.29 -3.36 -3.64
C ASN A 245 16.13 -2.46 -2.41
N TRP A 246 17.25 -1.97 -1.87
CA TRP A 246 17.22 -0.85 -0.95
C TRP A 246 16.65 0.38 -1.64
N SER A 247 16.06 1.31 -0.90
CA SER A 247 15.50 2.53 -1.51
C SER A 247 16.52 3.33 -2.32
N LEU A 248 17.80 3.28 -1.94
CA LEU A 248 18.90 3.92 -2.67
C LEU A 248 19.19 3.27 -4.02
N ASP A 249 18.90 1.98 -4.16
CA ASP A 249 19.20 1.17 -5.35
C ASP A 249 17.95 1.00 -6.24
N ALA A 250 16.77 1.34 -5.72
CA ALA A 250 15.51 1.16 -6.42
C ALA A 250 15.33 2.19 -7.55
N PRO A 251 15.17 1.78 -8.82
CA PRO A 251 14.80 2.67 -9.92
C PRO A 251 13.49 3.42 -9.63
N TRP A 252 13.35 4.60 -10.21
CA TRP A 252 12.13 5.39 -10.08
C TRP A 252 10.92 4.70 -10.73
N PHE A 253 9.74 4.89 -10.16
CA PHE A 253 8.48 4.28 -10.64
C PHE A 253 8.10 4.63 -12.08
N SER A 254 8.48 5.82 -12.56
CA SER A 254 8.20 6.31 -13.91
C SER A 254 9.49 6.71 -14.61
N GLY A 255 9.55 6.45 -15.91
CA GLY A 255 10.76 6.69 -16.71
C GLY A 255 11.76 5.53 -16.62
N GLY A 256 12.40 5.22 -17.73
CA GLY A 256 13.27 4.04 -17.86
C GLY A 256 12.50 2.72 -18.00
N PRO A 257 13.21 1.62 -18.25
CA PRO A 257 12.63 0.30 -18.46
C PRO A 257 12.52 -0.53 -17.17
N ASP A 258 13.16 -0.11 -16.07
CA ASP A 258 13.39 -0.97 -14.92
C ASP A 258 12.26 -0.88 -13.90
N SER A 259 11.96 -2.01 -13.27
CA SER A 259 11.09 -2.10 -12.10
C SER A 259 11.83 -1.62 -10.84
N PRO A 260 11.16 -0.94 -9.89
CA PRO A 260 11.80 -0.55 -8.62
C PRO A 260 12.24 -1.75 -7.78
N GLY A 261 11.71 -2.95 -8.02
CA GLY A 261 12.10 -4.15 -7.29
C GLY A 261 11.87 -4.03 -5.78
N THR A 262 10.69 -3.50 -5.40
CA THR A 262 10.35 -3.24 -4.00
C THR A 262 10.16 -4.51 -3.18
N GLY A 263 10.27 -4.37 -1.87
CA GLY A 263 9.97 -5.40 -0.89
C GLY A 263 8.62 -5.21 -0.21
N LEU A 264 8.00 -6.32 0.18
CA LEU A 264 6.80 -6.34 1.01
C LEU A 264 7.02 -7.35 2.14
N PHE A 265 6.89 -6.88 3.38
CA PHE A 265 6.90 -7.70 4.57
C PHE A 265 5.53 -7.69 5.22
N VAL A 266 4.99 -8.87 5.57
CA VAL A 266 3.71 -9.02 6.28
C VAL A 266 3.90 -10.01 7.43
N LEU A 267 3.47 -9.60 8.62
CA LEU A 267 3.40 -10.41 9.82
C LEU A 267 1.93 -10.64 10.17
N ALA A 268 1.55 -11.88 10.46
CA ALA A 268 0.25 -12.27 10.97
C ALA A 268 0.40 -12.94 12.33
N VAL A 269 -0.43 -12.57 13.30
CA VAL A 269 -0.41 -13.10 14.67
C VAL A 269 -1.81 -13.59 15.04
N GLU A 270 -1.91 -14.79 15.62
CA GLU A 270 -3.17 -15.31 16.15
C GLU A 270 -3.38 -14.78 17.58
N PRO A 271 -4.28 -13.80 17.77
CA PRO A 271 -4.44 -13.17 19.08
C PRO A 271 -5.09 -14.09 20.12
N LYS A 272 -5.91 -15.07 19.70
CA LYS A 272 -6.66 -15.93 20.63
C LYS A 272 -5.79 -16.92 21.36
N LEU A 273 -4.58 -17.21 20.84
CA LEU A 273 -3.58 -17.98 21.57
C LEU A 273 -2.95 -17.20 22.74
N LEU A 274 -3.00 -15.87 22.67
CA LEU A 274 -2.48 -14.97 23.71
C LEU A 274 -3.59 -14.51 24.67
N ASP A 275 -4.77 -14.21 24.12
CA ASP A 275 -5.93 -13.75 24.85
C ASP A 275 -7.21 -14.23 24.13
N PRO A 276 -7.92 -15.24 24.65
CA PRO A 276 -9.14 -15.75 24.01
C PRO A 276 -10.24 -14.70 23.80
N ASP A 277 -10.28 -13.67 24.66
CA ASP A 277 -11.26 -12.59 24.60
C ASP A 277 -10.78 -11.35 23.81
N PHE A 278 -9.68 -11.45 23.08
CA PHE A 278 -9.02 -10.33 22.41
C PHE A 278 -9.96 -9.45 21.59
N GLU A 279 -10.76 -10.03 20.71
CA GLU A 279 -11.65 -9.25 19.81
C GLU A 279 -12.69 -8.46 20.59
N LYS A 280 -13.27 -9.04 21.66
CA LYS A 280 -14.21 -8.38 22.55
C LYS A 280 -13.53 -7.24 23.31
N ARG A 281 -12.36 -7.49 23.90
CA ARG A 281 -11.59 -6.48 24.61
C ARG A 281 -11.16 -5.35 23.70
N MET A 282 -10.77 -5.65 22.44
CA MET A 282 -10.48 -4.63 21.43
C MET A 282 -11.70 -3.74 21.16
N LYS A 283 -12.87 -4.34 20.92
CA LYS A 283 -14.11 -3.58 20.72
C LYS A 283 -14.40 -2.67 21.90
N ASP A 284 -14.38 -3.21 23.12
CA ASP A 284 -14.68 -2.45 24.34
C ASP A 284 -13.70 -1.28 24.53
N GLN A 285 -12.40 -1.51 24.23
CA GLN A 285 -11.38 -0.45 24.31
C GLN A 285 -11.56 0.62 23.25
N LEU A 286 -11.78 0.24 21.98
CA LEU A 286 -11.99 1.20 20.89
C LEU A 286 -13.26 2.04 21.12
N ASP A 287 -14.33 1.43 21.58
CA ASP A 287 -15.57 2.13 21.96
C ASP A 287 -15.36 3.09 23.13
N ARG A 288 -14.60 2.67 24.16
CA ARG A 288 -14.24 3.51 25.29
C ARG A 288 -13.42 4.73 24.86
N LEU A 289 -12.36 4.52 24.06
CA LEU A 289 -11.52 5.60 23.53
C LEU A 289 -12.35 6.62 22.75
N ARG A 290 -13.21 6.16 21.88
CA ARG A 290 -14.06 7.02 21.06
C ARG A 290 -15.11 7.76 21.88
N ARG A 291 -15.93 7.02 22.66
CA ARG A 291 -17.13 7.60 23.31
C ARG A 291 -16.81 8.43 24.52
N ARG A 292 -15.78 8.07 25.30
CA ARG A 292 -15.44 8.75 26.54
C ARG A 292 -14.31 9.76 26.39
N TYR A 293 -13.40 9.54 25.46
CA TYR A 293 -12.19 10.35 25.31
C TYR A 293 -12.10 11.09 23.98
N GLY A 294 -13.05 10.91 23.06
CA GLY A 294 -13.08 11.60 21.77
C GLY A 294 -11.93 11.21 20.84
N VAL A 295 -11.28 10.06 21.06
CA VAL A 295 -10.15 9.60 20.25
C VAL A 295 -10.64 9.20 18.87
N HIS A 296 -9.96 9.69 17.83
CA HIS A 296 -10.14 9.19 16.48
C HIS A 296 -9.60 7.76 16.37
N VAL A 297 -10.46 6.80 16.02
CA VAL A 297 -10.08 5.41 15.78
C VAL A 297 -9.85 5.20 14.29
N PRO A 298 -8.61 4.93 13.86
CA PRO A 298 -8.30 4.68 12.44
C PRO A 298 -9.03 3.45 11.88
N GLY A 299 -9.30 3.47 10.57
CA GLY A 299 -9.98 2.38 9.86
C GLY A 299 -11.50 2.53 9.79
N ARG A 300 -12.15 3.13 10.79
CA ARG A 300 -13.61 3.23 10.85
C ARG A 300 -14.22 4.05 9.70
N THR A 301 -13.69 5.24 9.44
CA THR A 301 -14.19 6.09 8.33
C THR A 301 -14.03 5.39 6.99
N ARG A 302 -12.95 4.61 6.81
CA ARG A 302 -12.72 3.80 5.62
C ARG A 302 -13.75 2.68 5.50
N ALA A 303 -14.04 1.97 6.59
CA ALA A 303 -15.06 0.92 6.62
C ALA A 303 -16.46 1.48 6.31
N GLU A 304 -16.83 2.63 6.91
CA GLU A 304 -18.09 3.31 6.62
C GLU A 304 -18.17 3.76 5.14
N ALA A 305 -17.04 4.18 4.55
CA ALA A 305 -16.97 4.51 3.13
C ALA A 305 -17.16 3.26 2.25
N ALA A 306 -16.48 2.15 2.60
CA ALA A 306 -16.62 0.88 1.90
C ALA A 306 -18.06 0.32 1.96
N GLU A 307 -18.74 0.40 3.11
CA GLU A 307 -20.16 0.02 3.24
C GLU A 307 -21.06 0.88 2.34
N LYS A 308 -20.82 2.20 2.30
CA LYS A 308 -21.56 3.09 1.39
C LYS A 308 -21.27 2.77 -0.07
N ALA A 309 -20.01 2.48 -0.41
CA ALA A 309 -19.62 2.10 -1.76
C ALA A 309 -20.24 0.75 -2.17
N ALA A 310 -20.34 -0.22 -1.26
CA ALA A 310 -21.03 -1.48 -1.51
C ALA A 310 -22.53 -1.27 -1.81
N ALA A 311 -23.17 -0.34 -1.10
CA ALA A 311 -24.60 -0.06 -1.27
C ALA A 311 -24.93 0.85 -2.46
N ARG A 312 -24.05 1.78 -2.81
CA ARG A 312 -24.33 2.88 -3.76
C ARG A 312 -23.36 2.98 -4.93
N GLY A 313 -22.31 2.15 -4.94
CA GLY A 313 -21.19 2.29 -5.87
C GLY A 313 -20.23 3.41 -5.49
N ILE A 314 -19.21 3.57 -6.32
CA ILE A 314 -18.15 4.60 -6.20
C ILE A 314 -18.36 5.70 -7.23
N THR A 315 -17.90 6.91 -6.92
CA THR A 315 -17.92 8.05 -7.85
C THR A 315 -16.49 8.39 -8.25
N ALA A 316 -16.17 8.23 -9.53
CA ALA A 316 -14.86 8.53 -10.08
C ALA A 316 -14.88 9.71 -11.06
N PRO A 317 -13.81 10.51 -11.20
CA PRO A 317 -13.69 11.54 -12.20
C PRO A 317 -13.87 10.96 -13.62
N LYS A 318 -14.65 11.65 -14.46
CA LYS A 318 -14.95 11.17 -15.82
C LYS A 318 -13.68 10.91 -16.64
N ALA A 319 -12.68 11.80 -16.54
CA ALA A 319 -11.41 11.67 -17.24
C ALA A 319 -10.63 10.41 -16.83
N VAL A 320 -10.63 10.07 -15.54
CA VAL A 320 -9.98 8.85 -15.03
C VAL A 320 -10.66 7.60 -15.58
N VAL A 321 -12.00 7.53 -15.51
CA VAL A 321 -12.77 6.40 -16.07
C VAL A 321 -12.55 6.27 -17.57
N GLN A 322 -12.55 7.38 -18.31
CA GLN A 322 -12.28 7.39 -19.74
C GLN A 322 -10.89 6.84 -20.06
N ARG A 323 -9.84 7.30 -19.34
CA ARG A 323 -8.48 6.80 -19.55
C ARG A 323 -8.36 5.29 -19.26
N ILE A 324 -8.98 4.78 -18.20
CA ILE A 324 -9.03 3.34 -17.90
C ILE A 324 -9.78 2.59 -19.01
N SER A 325 -10.89 3.12 -19.53
CA SER A 325 -11.65 2.51 -20.62
C SER A 325 -10.87 2.40 -21.93
N GLU A 326 -9.95 3.32 -22.21
CA GLU A 326 -9.06 3.27 -23.37
C GLU A 326 -8.13 2.03 -23.31
N PHE A 327 -7.61 1.70 -22.12
CA PHE A 327 -6.83 0.47 -21.94
C PHE A 327 -7.72 -0.78 -22.04
N ALA A 328 -8.91 -0.77 -21.44
CA ALA A 328 -9.83 -1.89 -21.51
C ALA A 328 -10.28 -2.24 -22.95
N ALA A 329 -10.45 -1.25 -23.80
CA ALA A 329 -10.84 -1.45 -25.20
C ALA A 329 -9.78 -2.22 -26.00
N ARG A 330 -8.51 -2.15 -25.62
CA ARG A 330 -7.40 -2.86 -26.31
C ARG A 330 -7.44 -4.37 -26.10
N TYR A 331 -8.07 -4.83 -25.03
CA TYR A 331 -8.22 -6.27 -24.79
C TYR A 331 -9.33 -6.90 -25.66
N SER A 332 -10.30 -6.08 -26.07
CA SER A 332 -11.45 -6.54 -26.87
C SER A 332 -11.19 -6.49 -28.37
N SER A 333 -10.07 -5.95 -28.81
CA SER A 333 -9.62 -5.84 -30.21
C SER A 333 -8.58 -6.89 -30.56
#